data_94d1a7c0632dc1742fb53147e5f598f3
#
_entry.id   94d1a7c0632dc1742fb53147e5f598f3
#
_cell.length_a   1.000
_cell.length_b   1.000
_cell.length_c   1.000
_cell.angle_alpha   90.00
_cell.angle_beta   90.00
_cell.angle_gamma   90.00
#
_symmetry.space_group_name_H-M   'P 1'
#
loop_
_entity.id
_entity.type
_entity.pdbx_description
1 polymer ?
#
loop_
_entity_poly.entity_id
_entity_poly.type
_entity_poly.pdbx_seq_one_letter_code
_entity_poly.pdbx_strand_id
1 'polypeptide(L)'
;VNVNDTPSDNDVISGIATIRGEPVTLINLDVWLGFKAMPLDEYKLIIFCEFSNKQIGFLVKDMLNIIEKSTDDMRHSEESNSKINHTMYVDVDNKPTLCTVFNAEQLLQDIGLEKDVSKEIEKYANSSLQSSKKILVAEDSAVARSVLRDFLVKVNANYEIYNDGKPLMNRIKTIELNNVGLIITDIEMPEADGY
;
A
#
# COMPACT_ATOMS: atom_id res chain seq x y z
N VAL A 1 1.91 -28.21 2.68
CA VAL A 1 0.69 -27.48 3.01
C VAL A 1 -0.42 -28.03 2.12
N ASN A 2 -1.53 -28.48 2.69
CA ASN A 2 -2.68 -28.90 1.90
C ASN A 2 -3.40 -27.65 1.41
N VAL A 3 -3.42 -27.44 0.11
CA VAL A 3 -4.16 -26.38 -0.55
C VAL A 3 -5.57 -26.92 -0.84
N ASN A 4 -6.60 -26.28 -0.35
CA ASN A 4 -7.97 -26.56 -0.71
C ASN A 4 -8.32 -25.68 -1.91
N ASP A 5 -8.66 -26.30 -3.02
CA ASP A 5 -9.20 -25.58 -4.18
C ASP A 5 -10.52 -24.91 -3.75
N THR A 6 -10.54 -23.61 -3.80
CA THR A 6 -11.78 -22.82 -3.66
C THR A 6 -12.20 -22.36 -5.04
N PRO A 7 -13.49 -22.52 -5.40
CA PRO A 7 -14.01 -21.89 -6.61
C PRO A 7 -13.85 -20.37 -6.44
N SER A 8 -12.88 -19.80 -7.11
CA SER A 8 -12.67 -18.35 -7.19
C SER A 8 -12.85 -17.95 -8.64
N ASP A 9 -13.66 -16.93 -8.88
CA ASP A 9 -13.77 -16.30 -10.20
C ASP A 9 -12.51 -15.48 -10.55
N ASN A 10 -11.51 -15.47 -9.66
CA ASN A 10 -10.27 -14.72 -9.80
C ASN A 10 -9.08 -15.67 -9.86
N ASP A 11 -8.48 -15.79 -11.04
CA ASP A 11 -7.32 -16.66 -11.31
C ASP A 11 -6.07 -16.31 -10.46
N VAL A 12 -6.04 -15.13 -9.86
CA VAL A 12 -4.97 -14.68 -8.96
C VAL A 12 -5.02 -15.42 -7.62
N ILE A 13 -6.22 -15.86 -7.19
CA ILE A 13 -6.39 -16.63 -5.96
C ILE A 13 -6.22 -18.12 -6.28
N SER A 14 -5.12 -18.73 -5.82
CA SER A 14 -4.83 -20.13 -6.04
C SER A 14 -5.52 -21.09 -5.06
N GLY A 15 -6.19 -20.58 -4.03
CA GLY A 15 -6.90 -21.38 -3.05
C GLY A 15 -6.73 -20.86 -1.63
N ILE A 16 -7.10 -21.70 -0.65
CA ILE A 16 -6.93 -21.43 0.79
C ILE A 16 -6.10 -22.56 1.40
N ALA A 17 -5.12 -22.19 2.21
CA ALA A 17 -4.33 -23.12 3.00
C ALA A 17 -4.53 -22.86 4.50
N THR A 18 -4.40 -23.89 5.31
CA THR A 18 -4.36 -23.75 6.77
C THR A 18 -2.91 -23.59 7.21
N ILE A 19 -2.55 -22.40 7.73
CA ILE A 19 -1.22 -22.10 8.25
C ILE A 19 -1.36 -21.75 9.73
N ARG A 20 -0.69 -22.47 10.61
CA ARG A 20 -0.76 -22.30 12.07
C ARG A 20 -2.18 -22.37 12.66
N GLY A 21 -3.08 -23.11 12.00
CA GLY A 21 -4.47 -23.27 12.43
C GLY A 21 -5.44 -22.24 11.85
N GLU A 22 -4.95 -21.24 11.14
CA GLU A 22 -5.76 -20.18 10.54
C GLU A 22 -5.88 -20.34 9.01
N PRO A 23 -7.04 -19.99 8.42
CA PRO A 23 -7.22 -20.02 6.98
C PRO A 23 -6.47 -18.85 6.32
N VAL A 24 -5.61 -19.14 5.36
CA VAL A 24 -4.79 -18.17 4.64
C VAL A 24 -5.11 -18.24 3.16
N THR A 25 -5.49 -17.11 2.56
CA THR A 25 -5.71 -17.01 1.12
C THR A 25 -4.38 -17.03 0.37
N LEU A 26 -4.24 -17.94 -0.59
CA LEU A 26 -3.03 -18.08 -1.39
C LEU A 26 -3.12 -17.27 -2.67
N ILE A 27 -2.14 -16.41 -2.88
CA ILE A 27 -2.04 -15.48 -4.01
C ILE A 27 -0.94 -15.92 -4.94
N ASN A 28 -1.26 -15.96 -6.23
CA ASN A 28 -0.31 -16.16 -7.31
C ASN A 28 0.10 -14.81 -7.90
N LEU A 29 1.28 -14.31 -7.52
CA LEU A 29 1.81 -13.05 -8.01
C LEU A 29 2.12 -13.08 -9.51
N ASP A 30 2.53 -14.23 -10.07
CA ASP A 30 2.82 -14.35 -11.49
C ASP A 30 1.58 -14.00 -12.31
N VAL A 31 0.43 -14.59 -11.95
CA VAL A 31 -0.86 -14.34 -12.63
C VAL A 31 -1.27 -12.88 -12.46
N TRP A 32 -1.15 -12.33 -11.26
CA TRP A 32 -1.51 -10.95 -11.02
C TRP A 32 -0.65 -9.98 -11.82
N LEU A 33 0.66 -10.24 -11.94
CA LEU A 33 1.58 -9.44 -12.76
C LEU A 33 1.39 -9.65 -14.27
N GLY A 34 0.54 -10.60 -14.69
CA GLY A 34 0.25 -10.88 -16.10
C GLY A 34 1.16 -11.95 -16.71
N PHE A 35 1.91 -12.67 -15.88
CA PHE A 35 2.68 -13.83 -16.32
C PHE A 35 1.84 -15.11 -16.30
N LYS A 36 2.30 -16.14 -16.98
CA LYS A 36 1.68 -17.45 -16.91
C LYS A 36 2.00 -18.11 -15.57
N ALA A 37 0.97 -18.65 -14.91
CA ALA A 37 1.17 -19.46 -13.71
C ALA A 37 2.13 -20.62 -13.97
N MET A 38 3.02 -20.86 -13.04
CA MET A 38 3.78 -22.11 -12.99
C MET A 38 2.90 -23.24 -12.43
N PRO A 39 3.22 -24.51 -12.71
CA PRO A 39 2.62 -25.63 -12.00
C PRO A 39 2.76 -25.48 -10.48
N LEU A 40 1.72 -25.84 -9.71
CA LEU A 40 1.71 -25.62 -8.25
C LEU A 40 2.86 -26.29 -7.51
N ASP A 41 3.38 -27.40 -8.03
CA ASP A 41 4.51 -28.14 -7.48
C ASP A 41 5.87 -27.43 -7.69
N GLU A 42 5.94 -26.43 -8.55
CA GLU A 42 7.13 -25.60 -8.74
C GLU A 42 7.22 -24.47 -7.69
N TYR A 43 6.12 -24.09 -7.05
CA TYR A 43 6.14 -23.15 -5.93
C TYR A 43 6.57 -23.87 -4.66
N LYS A 44 7.74 -23.54 -4.13
CA LYS A 44 8.36 -24.26 -3.02
C LYS A 44 8.05 -23.64 -1.66
N LEU A 45 7.69 -22.37 -1.63
CA LEU A 45 7.53 -21.60 -0.41
C LEU A 45 6.23 -20.76 -0.46
N ILE A 46 5.72 -20.46 0.72
CA ILE A 46 4.66 -19.49 0.91
C ILE A 46 5.22 -18.39 1.80
N ILE A 47 5.24 -17.15 1.31
CA ILE A 47 5.54 -15.99 2.13
C ILE A 47 4.23 -15.56 2.77
N PHE A 48 4.14 -15.73 4.09
CA PHE A 48 2.97 -15.35 4.88
C PHE A 48 3.07 -13.88 5.25
N CYS A 49 1.98 -13.13 4.98
CA CYS A 49 1.85 -11.73 5.31
C CYS A 49 0.49 -11.45 5.93
N GLU A 50 0.44 -10.41 6.75
CA GLU A 50 -0.79 -9.86 7.29
C GLU A 50 -0.94 -8.42 6.81
N PHE A 51 -2.06 -8.12 6.16
CA PHE A 51 -2.42 -6.78 5.70
C PHE A 51 -3.84 -6.45 6.19
N SER A 52 -4.00 -5.33 6.87
CA SER A 52 -5.33 -4.85 7.34
C SER A 52 -6.15 -5.96 8.02
N ASN A 53 -5.55 -6.76 8.89
CA ASN A 53 -6.15 -7.94 9.56
C ASN A 53 -6.56 -9.08 8.60
N LYS A 54 -6.01 -9.11 7.40
CA LYS A 54 -6.20 -10.20 6.43
C LYS A 54 -4.92 -11.00 6.28
N GLN A 55 -5.04 -12.32 6.44
CA GLN A 55 -3.91 -13.23 6.31
C GLN A 55 -3.83 -13.73 4.87
N ILE A 56 -2.73 -13.44 4.21
CA ILE A 56 -2.45 -13.86 2.84
C ILE A 56 -1.10 -14.57 2.74
N GLY A 57 -1.00 -15.50 1.80
CA GLY A 57 0.22 -16.23 1.50
C GLY A 57 0.58 -16.06 0.03
N PHE A 58 1.76 -15.55 -0.26
CA PHE A 58 2.28 -15.48 -1.61
C PHE A 58 2.97 -16.77 -2.00
N LEU A 59 2.54 -17.37 -3.10
CA LEU A 59 3.23 -18.52 -3.68
C LEU A 59 4.52 -18.03 -4.35
N VAL A 60 5.68 -18.57 -3.93
CA VAL A 60 6.98 -18.18 -4.48
C VAL A 60 7.82 -19.41 -4.79
N LYS A 61 8.65 -19.30 -5.82
CA LYS A 61 9.56 -20.37 -6.24
C LYS A 61 10.72 -20.51 -5.29
N ASP A 62 11.28 -19.39 -4.85
CA ASP A 62 12.46 -19.35 -3.99
C ASP A 62 12.53 -18.04 -3.21
N MET A 63 13.34 -18.01 -2.17
CA MET A 63 13.67 -16.83 -1.40
C MET A 63 15.19 -16.65 -1.43
N LEU A 64 15.64 -15.51 -1.91
CA LEU A 64 17.07 -15.25 -2.06
C LEU A 64 17.70 -14.78 -0.75
N ASN A 65 17.42 -13.56 -0.32
CA ASN A 65 17.96 -12.98 0.91
C ASN A 65 17.06 -11.87 1.45
N ILE A 66 17.27 -11.51 2.72
CA ILE A 66 16.78 -10.25 3.28
C ILE A 66 17.82 -9.18 2.92
N ILE A 67 17.36 -8.10 2.31
CA ILE A 67 18.21 -7.02 1.82
C ILE A 67 17.78 -5.72 2.48
N GLU A 68 18.74 -5.02 3.06
CA GLU A 68 18.53 -3.64 3.50
C GLU A 68 18.95 -2.68 2.39
N LYS A 69 18.05 -1.80 2.01
CA LYS A 69 18.28 -0.75 1.01
C LYS A 69 17.74 0.58 1.48
N SER A 70 18.47 1.66 1.18
CA SER A 70 17.96 3.00 1.38
C SER A 70 16.84 3.30 0.38
N THR A 71 15.87 4.12 0.79
CA THR A 71 14.85 4.66 -0.11
C THR A 71 15.44 5.45 -1.27
N ASP A 72 16.65 6.02 -1.10
CA ASP A 72 17.38 6.74 -2.14
C ASP A 72 17.84 5.84 -3.30
N ASP A 73 17.98 4.53 -3.04
CA ASP A 73 18.31 3.52 -4.05
C ASP A 73 17.10 3.07 -4.87
N MET A 74 15.90 3.45 -4.45
CA MET A 74 14.65 3.10 -5.11
C MET A 74 14.33 4.10 -6.22
N ARG A 75 14.02 3.60 -7.41
CA ARG A 75 13.53 4.42 -8.51
C ARG A 75 12.04 4.22 -8.64
N HIS A 76 11.29 5.31 -8.62
CA HIS A 76 9.87 5.25 -8.96
C HIS A 76 9.74 4.68 -10.38
N SER A 77 8.81 3.76 -10.56
CA SER A 77 8.46 3.29 -11.89
C SER A 77 7.78 4.45 -12.61
N GLU A 78 8.43 4.98 -13.66
CA GLU A 78 7.84 6.00 -14.54
C GLU A 78 6.72 5.41 -15.44
N GLU A 79 6.64 4.08 -15.50
CA GLU A 79 5.57 3.40 -16.21
C GLU A 79 4.28 3.48 -15.38
N SER A 80 3.20 3.83 -16.03
CA SER A 80 1.84 3.94 -15.48
C SER A 80 1.25 2.58 -15.04
N ASN A 81 2.07 1.65 -14.61
CA ASN A 81 1.65 0.35 -14.13
C ASN A 81 1.38 0.45 -12.62
N SER A 82 0.11 0.55 -12.25
CA SER A 82 -0.34 0.60 -10.86
C SER A 82 0.11 -0.59 -10.00
N LYS A 83 0.55 -1.70 -10.63
CA LYS A 83 1.01 -2.92 -9.95
C LYS A 83 2.44 -2.85 -9.42
N ILE A 84 3.24 -1.88 -9.87
CA ILE A 84 4.65 -1.75 -9.52
C ILE A 84 4.89 -0.38 -8.91
N ASN A 85 5.35 -0.34 -7.65
CA ASN A 85 5.70 0.90 -6.97
C ASN A 85 7.08 1.39 -7.36
N HIS A 86 8.07 0.51 -7.29
CA HIS A 86 9.47 0.86 -7.44
C HIS A 86 10.26 -0.25 -8.12
N THR A 87 11.40 0.13 -8.68
CA THR A 87 12.44 -0.79 -9.13
C THR A 87 13.77 -0.43 -8.48
N MET A 88 14.59 -1.42 -8.19
CA MET A 88 15.92 -1.21 -7.63
C MET A 88 16.87 -2.31 -8.13
N TYR A 89 18.17 -2.04 -8.07
CA TYR A 89 19.17 -3.08 -8.27
C TYR A 89 19.59 -3.68 -6.93
N VAL A 90 19.59 -5.01 -6.86
CA VAL A 90 20.06 -5.78 -5.73
C VAL A 90 21.18 -6.73 -6.19
N ASP A 91 22.13 -6.98 -5.31
CA ASP A 91 23.19 -7.93 -5.61
C ASP A 91 22.72 -9.35 -5.27
N VAL A 92 22.62 -10.19 -6.29
CA VAL A 92 22.35 -11.63 -6.16
C VAL A 92 23.56 -12.38 -6.68
N ASP A 93 24.22 -13.13 -5.82
CA ASP A 93 25.46 -13.88 -6.15
C ASP A 93 26.54 -13.01 -6.84
N ASN A 94 26.76 -11.81 -6.29
CA ASN A 94 27.69 -10.79 -6.83
C ASN A 94 27.34 -10.30 -8.24
N LYS A 95 26.07 -10.37 -8.62
CA LYS A 95 25.57 -9.80 -9.88
C LYS A 95 24.44 -8.81 -9.60
N PRO A 96 24.52 -7.59 -10.15
CA PRO A 96 23.44 -6.63 -10.05
C PRO A 96 22.20 -7.16 -10.77
N THR A 97 21.15 -7.44 -10.02
CA THR A 97 19.88 -7.97 -10.52
C THR A 97 18.78 -6.95 -10.32
N LEU A 98 17.99 -6.68 -11.34
CA LEU A 98 16.84 -5.79 -11.23
C LEU A 98 15.75 -6.46 -10.37
N CYS A 99 15.38 -5.79 -9.28
CA CYS A 99 14.30 -6.18 -8.40
C CYS A 99 13.12 -5.22 -8.56
N THR A 100 11.92 -5.75 -8.59
CA THR A 100 10.68 -5.00 -8.69
C THR A 100 9.94 -5.08 -7.36
N VAL A 101 9.53 -3.93 -6.83
CA VAL A 101 8.68 -3.80 -5.65
C VAL A 101 7.24 -3.64 -6.12
N PHE A 102 6.43 -4.64 -5.87
CA PHE A 102 5.02 -4.63 -6.27
C PHE A 102 4.17 -3.79 -5.30
N ASN A 103 3.05 -3.30 -5.81
CA ASN A 103 2.07 -2.53 -5.05
C ASN A 103 1.10 -3.48 -4.34
N ALA A 104 1.31 -3.71 -3.04
CA ALA A 104 0.47 -4.61 -2.25
C ALA A 104 -0.97 -4.09 -2.08
N GLU A 105 -1.15 -2.78 -1.96
CA GLU A 105 -2.47 -2.15 -1.82
C GLU A 105 -3.30 -2.37 -3.09
N GLN A 106 -2.70 -2.14 -4.26
CA GLN A 106 -3.36 -2.40 -5.54
C GLN A 106 -3.71 -3.88 -5.71
N LEU A 107 -2.81 -4.79 -5.29
CA LEU A 107 -3.10 -6.21 -5.30
C LEU A 107 -4.34 -6.54 -4.47
N LEU A 108 -4.41 -6.05 -3.22
CA LEU A 108 -5.53 -6.31 -2.31
C LEU A 108 -6.87 -5.77 -2.85
N GLN A 109 -6.84 -4.62 -3.52
CA GLN A 109 -8.00 -4.06 -4.22
C GLN A 109 -8.43 -4.95 -5.40
N ASP A 110 -7.47 -5.35 -6.25
CA ASP A 110 -7.74 -6.14 -7.45
C ASP A 110 -8.34 -7.53 -7.12
N ILE A 111 -7.95 -8.12 -5.98
CA ILE A 111 -8.50 -9.40 -5.50
C ILE A 111 -9.72 -9.24 -4.58
N GLY A 112 -10.17 -8.01 -4.34
CA GLY A 112 -11.37 -7.71 -3.56
C GLY A 112 -11.20 -7.91 -2.05
N LEU A 113 -9.98 -8.00 -1.54
CA LEU A 113 -9.68 -8.10 -0.11
C LEU A 113 -9.65 -6.74 0.58
N GLU A 114 -9.39 -5.67 -0.14
CA GLU A 114 -9.58 -4.30 0.32
C GLU A 114 -10.67 -3.59 -0.47
N LYS A 115 -11.34 -2.66 0.22
CA LYS A 115 -12.30 -1.80 -0.44
C LYS A 115 -11.56 -0.78 -1.29
N ASP A 116 -12.04 -0.58 -2.50
CA ASP A 116 -11.60 0.53 -3.34
C ASP A 116 -12.02 1.85 -2.67
N VAL A 117 -11.04 2.48 -2.01
CA VAL A 117 -11.23 3.75 -1.30
C VAL A 117 -11.73 4.83 -2.25
N SER A 118 -11.35 4.78 -3.54
CA SER A 118 -11.81 5.73 -4.56
C SER A 118 -13.32 5.68 -4.73
N LYS A 119 -13.94 4.49 -4.70
CA LYS A 119 -15.41 4.33 -4.75
C LYS A 119 -16.09 4.82 -3.48
N GLU A 120 -15.45 4.65 -2.32
CA GLU A 120 -15.96 5.24 -1.08
C GLU A 120 -15.93 6.77 -1.14
N ILE A 121 -14.84 7.34 -1.65
CA ILE A 121 -14.70 8.80 -1.84
C ILE A 121 -15.76 9.35 -2.81
N GLU A 122 -16.13 8.60 -3.85
CA GLU A 122 -17.17 9.03 -4.81
C GLU A 122 -18.53 9.26 -4.14
N LYS A 123 -18.86 8.57 -3.06
CA LYS A 123 -20.10 8.80 -2.31
C LYS A 123 -20.18 10.23 -1.73
N TYR A 124 -19.05 10.86 -1.52
CA TYR A 124 -18.94 12.20 -0.97
C TYR A 124 -18.73 13.28 -2.04
N ALA A 125 -18.74 12.93 -3.34
CA ALA A 125 -18.49 13.86 -4.44
C ALA A 125 -19.44 15.08 -4.47
N ASN A 126 -20.63 14.94 -3.88
CA ASN A 126 -21.60 16.03 -3.74
C ASN A 126 -21.61 16.66 -2.33
N SER A 127 -20.69 16.24 -1.46
CA SER A 127 -20.56 16.81 -0.13
C SER A 127 -19.62 18.00 -0.17
N SER A 128 -19.96 19.07 0.52
CA SER A 128 -19.09 20.24 0.67
C SER A 128 -18.93 20.56 2.15
N LEU A 129 -17.69 20.67 2.57
CA LEU A 129 -17.35 21.09 3.92
C LEU A 129 -17.65 22.60 4.05
N GLN A 130 -18.73 22.93 4.75
CA GLN A 130 -19.15 24.32 5.00
C GLN A 130 -18.32 24.96 6.13
N SER A 131 -16.99 24.87 6.03
CA SER A 131 -16.10 25.44 7.05
C SER A 131 -14.96 26.21 6.40
N SER A 132 -14.75 27.45 6.87
CA SER A 132 -13.59 28.25 6.48
C SER A 132 -12.31 27.84 7.21
N LYS A 133 -12.43 26.98 8.25
CA LYS A 133 -11.29 26.50 9.01
C LYS A 133 -10.43 25.53 8.20
N LYS A 134 -9.15 25.59 8.46
CA LYS A 134 -8.16 24.79 7.73
C LYS A 134 -8.01 23.39 8.32
N ILE A 135 -7.86 22.41 7.46
CA ILE A 135 -7.42 21.05 7.81
C ILE A 135 -5.92 20.97 7.57
N LEU A 136 -5.17 20.57 8.59
CA LEU A 136 -3.74 20.32 8.48
C LEU A 136 -3.50 18.82 8.47
N VAL A 137 -2.67 18.34 7.53
CA VAL A 137 -2.40 16.91 7.35
C VAL A 137 -0.90 16.67 7.37
N ALA A 138 -0.45 15.63 8.07
CA ALA A 138 0.90 15.06 7.94
C ALA A 138 0.81 13.57 7.66
N GLU A 139 1.46 13.14 6.60
CA GLU A 139 1.43 11.76 6.10
C GLU A 139 2.71 11.53 5.27
N ASP A 140 3.53 10.55 5.62
CA ASP A 140 4.80 10.29 4.93
C ASP A 140 4.64 9.41 3.68
N SER A 141 3.61 8.58 3.61
CA SER A 141 3.28 7.80 2.43
C SER A 141 2.78 8.67 1.29
N ALA A 142 3.47 8.69 0.16
CA ALA A 142 3.04 9.45 -1.02
C ALA A 142 1.68 8.99 -1.57
N VAL A 143 1.38 7.69 -1.45
CA VAL A 143 0.11 7.10 -1.88
C VAL A 143 -1.03 7.56 -0.97
N ALA A 144 -0.88 7.41 0.36
CA ALA A 144 -1.88 7.85 1.33
C ALA A 144 -2.11 9.37 1.25
N ARG A 145 -1.05 10.17 1.07
CA ARG A 145 -1.18 11.62 0.82
C ARG A 145 -2.00 11.94 -0.42
N SER A 146 -1.82 11.17 -1.50
CA SER A 146 -2.61 11.38 -2.73
C SER A 146 -4.09 11.10 -2.49
N VAL A 147 -4.42 9.99 -1.84
CA VAL A 147 -5.80 9.62 -1.49
C VAL A 147 -6.45 10.68 -0.60
N LEU A 148 -5.74 11.13 0.45
CA LEU A 148 -6.23 12.19 1.33
C LEU A 148 -6.46 13.50 0.58
N ARG A 149 -5.54 13.88 -0.31
CA ARG A 149 -5.68 15.07 -1.16
C ARG A 149 -6.91 14.99 -2.03
N ASP A 150 -7.11 13.87 -2.72
CA ASP A 150 -8.25 13.66 -3.61
C ASP A 150 -9.58 13.76 -2.86
N PHE A 151 -9.63 13.20 -1.65
CA PHE A 151 -10.78 13.32 -0.76
C PHE A 151 -11.02 14.79 -0.35
N LEU A 152 -9.99 15.48 0.14
CA LEU A 152 -10.11 16.86 0.60
C LEU A 152 -10.52 17.83 -0.52
N VAL A 153 -10.02 17.60 -1.74
CA VAL A 153 -10.46 18.34 -2.95
C VAL A 153 -11.93 18.08 -3.24
N LYS A 154 -12.36 16.80 -3.21
CA LYS A 154 -13.76 16.43 -3.49
C LYS A 154 -14.76 17.03 -2.53
N VAL A 155 -14.40 17.14 -1.25
CA VAL A 155 -15.28 17.77 -0.24
C VAL A 155 -15.10 19.31 -0.14
N ASN A 156 -14.33 19.89 -1.07
CA ASN A 156 -14.01 21.32 -1.12
C ASN A 156 -13.46 21.87 0.22
N ALA A 157 -12.57 21.11 0.84
CA ALA A 157 -11.93 21.48 2.09
C ALA A 157 -10.85 22.54 1.89
N ASN A 158 -10.67 23.42 2.87
CA ASN A 158 -9.50 24.28 2.96
C ASN A 158 -8.40 23.51 3.72
N TYR A 159 -7.28 23.14 3.07
CA TYR A 159 -6.30 22.25 3.66
C TYR A 159 -4.85 22.62 3.33
N GLU A 160 -3.93 22.12 4.14
CA GLU A 160 -2.49 22.06 3.89
C GLU A 160 -2.03 20.63 4.18
N ILE A 161 -1.20 20.04 3.30
CA ILE A 161 -0.65 18.69 3.45
C ILE A 161 0.87 18.75 3.51
N TYR A 162 1.44 18.03 4.47
CA TYR A 162 2.87 17.87 4.72
C TYR A 162 3.28 16.41 4.60
N ASN A 163 4.53 16.17 4.25
CA ASN A 163 5.10 14.82 4.09
C ASN A 163 5.74 14.28 5.37
N ASP A 164 5.64 14.99 6.49
CA ASP A 164 6.20 14.60 7.78
C ASP A 164 5.59 15.46 8.91
N GLY A 165 5.65 14.98 10.13
CA GLY A 165 5.17 15.71 11.32
C GLY A 165 5.96 16.97 11.62
N LYS A 166 7.26 17.01 11.33
CA LYS A 166 8.10 18.17 11.63
C LYS A 166 7.71 19.44 10.86
N PRO A 167 7.47 19.42 9.53
CA PRO A 167 6.89 20.58 8.83
C PRO A 167 5.52 20.98 9.38
N LEU A 168 4.65 20.01 9.73
CA LEU A 168 3.36 20.29 10.35
C LEU A 168 3.53 21.02 11.70
N MET A 169 4.41 20.53 12.57
CA MET A 169 4.73 21.16 13.87
C MET A 169 5.21 22.61 13.71
N ASN A 170 6.06 22.86 12.70
CA ASN A 170 6.51 24.22 12.40
C ASN A 170 5.36 25.11 11.94
N ARG A 171 4.42 24.56 11.18
CA ARG A 171 3.22 25.30 10.74
C ARG A 171 2.29 25.62 11.91
N ILE A 172 2.09 24.68 12.83
CA ILE A 172 1.26 24.87 14.03
C ILE A 172 1.76 26.02 14.89
N LYS A 173 3.09 26.23 14.99
CA LYS A 173 3.69 27.35 15.75
C LYS A 173 3.42 28.72 15.13
N THR A 174 3.05 28.79 13.86
CA THR A 174 2.92 30.04 13.10
C THR A 174 1.49 30.36 12.68
N ILE A 175 0.58 29.38 12.73
CA ILE A 175 -0.82 29.56 12.38
C ILE A 175 -1.64 29.97 13.60
N GLU A 176 -2.64 30.84 13.40
CA GLU A 176 -3.63 31.09 14.43
C GLU A 176 -4.51 29.86 14.64
N LEU A 177 -4.44 29.23 15.80
CA LEU A 177 -5.14 27.99 16.12
C LEU A 177 -6.67 28.08 15.94
N ASN A 178 -7.24 29.24 16.10
CA ASN A 178 -8.68 29.45 15.84
C ASN A 178 -9.07 29.20 14.37
N ASN A 179 -8.12 29.31 13.45
CA ASN A 179 -8.31 29.04 12.02
C ASN A 179 -8.14 27.55 11.66
N VAL A 180 -7.70 26.71 12.61
CA VAL A 180 -7.55 25.27 12.42
C VAL A 180 -8.80 24.56 12.91
N GLY A 181 -9.38 23.73 12.03
CA GLY A 181 -10.58 22.95 12.33
C GLY A 181 -10.29 21.51 12.66
N LEU A 182 -9.24 20.94 12.04
CA LEU A 182 -8.88 19.54 12.17
C LEU A 182 -7.39 19.37 11.89
N ILE A 183 -6.75 18.44 12.59
CA ILE A 183 -5.42 17.93 12.29
C ILE A 183 -5.57 16.44 12.04
N ILE A 184 -5.03 15.96 10.92
CA ILE A 184 -4.93 14.54 10.56
C ILE A 184 -3.44 14.24 10.48
N THR A 185 -2.97 13.24 11.22
CA THR A 185 -1.56 12.88 11.24
C THR A 185 -1.42 11.36 11.21
N ASP A 186 -0.45 10.87 10.44
CA ASP A 186 0.03 9.51 10.63
C ASP A 186 0.71 9.39 12.00
N ILE A 187 0.75 8.16 12.51
CA ILE A 187 1.33 7.86 13.80
C ILE A 187 2.85 7.73 13.69
N GLU A 188 3.32 7.02 12.67
CA GLU A 188 4.74 6.74 12.47
C GLU A 188 5.27 7.52 11.25
N MET A 189 6.14 8.48 11.49
CA MET A 189 6.80 9.28 10.45
C MET A 189 8.29 9.47 10.77
N PRO A 190 9.16 9.67 9.74
CA PRO A 190 10.62 9.62 9.90
C PRO A 190 11.23 10.68 10.82
N GLU A 191 10.77 11.96 10.75
CA GLU A 191 11.39 13.06 11.51
C GLU A 191 10.61 13.44 12.78
N ALA A 192 9.28 13.35 12.75
CA ALA A 192 8.42 13.55 13.91
C ALA A 192 7.13 12.76 13.74
N ASP A 193 6.90 11.84 14.65
CA ASP A 193 5.69 11.02 14.72
C ASP A 193 4.43 11.82 15.13
N GLY A 194 3.29 11.14 15.10
CA GLY A 194 1.98 11.74 15.40
C GLY A 194 1.65 11.81 16.90
N TYR A 195 2.59 11.47 17.79
CA TYR A 195 2.43 11.54 19.27
C TYR A 195 2.84 12.86 19.87
#